data_7d8c108574245dfc6bea8b9c80ff01b8
#
_entry.id   7d8c108574245dfc6bea8b9c80ff01b8
#
_cell.length_a   1.000
_cell.length_b   1.000
_cell.length_c   1.000
_cell.angle_alpha   90.00
_cell.angle_beta   90.00
_cell.angle_gamma   90.00
#
_symmetry.space_group_name_H-M   'P 1'
#
loop_
_entity.id
_entity.type
_entity.pdbx_description
1 polymer ?
#
loop_
_entity_poly.entity_id
_entity_poly.type
_entity_poly.pdbx_seq_one_letter_code
_entity_poly.pdbx_strand_id
1 'polypeptide(L)'
;VHYLGVDLAWGQRGPTGVAALDATGALCHVGVAGSDDDVLTQLGPYVTGDCVVAIDAPLVVINPTGNRPCEAALNRDFRRFDAGAHPANTGLAWFADGGRGARLCAQLRLDLDP
;
A
#
# COMPACT_ATOMS: atom_id res chain seq x y z
N VAL A 1 -7.05 -2.93 18.84
CA VAL A 1 -6.18 -2.40 17.76
C VAL A 1 -5.53 -3.57 17.04
N HIS A 2 -5.58 -3.54 15.68
CA HIS A 2 -4.80 -4.45 14.83
C HIS A 2 -3.76 -3.66 14.04
N TYR A 3 -2.64 -4.30 13.74
CA TYR A 3 -1.59 -3.78 12.87
C TYR A 3 -1.50 -4.67 11.64
N LEU A 4 -1.74 -4.10 10.46
CA LEU A 4 -1.79 -4.85 9.22
C LEU A 4 -0.65 -4.41 8.29
N GLY A 5 -0.14 -5.37 7.50
CA GLY A 5 0.84 -5.12 6.47
C GLY A 5 0.35 -5.65 5.13
N VAL A 6 0.55 -4.87 4.08
CA VAL A 6 0.23 -5.24 2.69
C VAL A 6 1.45 -4.96 1.81
N ASP A 7 2.08 -6.02 1.34
CA ASP A 7 3.11 -5.96 0.28
C ASP A 7 2.38 -6.04 -1.07
N LEU A 8 2.01 -4.86 -1.59
CA LEU A 8 1.11 -4.74 -2.73
C LEU A 8 1.84 -4.98 -4.06
N ALA A 9 1.50 -6.06 -4.74
CA ALA A 9 2.07 -6.35 -6.05
C ALA A 9 1.78 -5.24 -7.07
N TRP A 10 2.77 -4.99 -7.94
CA TRP A 10 2.60 -4.13 -9.10
C TRP A 10 1.59 -4.76 -10.08
N GLY A 11 0.51 -4.04 -10.34
CA GLY A 11 -0.60 -4.52 -11.16
C GLY A 11 -1.55 -5.48 -10.42
N GLN A 12 -2.59 -5.95 -11.13
CA GLN A 12 -3.68 -6.73 -10.53
C GLN A 12 -3.46 -8.25 -10.56
N ARG A 13 -2.37 -8.73 -11.15
CA ARG A 13 -2.14 -10.16 -11.39
C ARG A 13 -1.00 -10.78 -10.57
N GLY A 14 -0.25 -9.95 -9.84
CA GLY A 14 0.83 -10.43 -8.99
C GLY A 14 0.32 -10.84 -7.61
N PRO A 15 1.03 -11.74 -6.92
CA PRO A 15 0.69 -12.10 -5.56
C PRO A 15 0.95 -10.91 -4.62
N THR A 16 -0.02 -10.59 -3.78
CA THR A 16 0.07 -9.57 -2.72
C THR A 16 0.21 -10.27 -1.38
N GLY A 17 1.27 -9.95 -0.64
CA GLY A 17 1.45 -10.44 0.72
C GLY A 17 0.57 -9.67 1.69
N VAL A 18 -0.09 -10.36 2.62
CA VAL A 18 -0.93 -9.76 3.66
C VAL A 18 -0.62 -10.35 5.02
N ALA A 19 -0.61 -9.52 6.06
CA ALA A 19 -0.45 -9.97 7.44
C ALA A 19 -1.26 -9.11 8.41
N ALA A 20 -1.64 -9.68 9.54
CA ALA A 20 -2.28 -8.98 10.64
C ALA A 20 -1.70 -9.41 11.98
N LEU A 21 -1.41 -8.45 12.83
CA LEU A 21 -0.99 -8.63 14.21
C LEU A 21 -2.05 -8.04 15.15
N ASP A 22 -2.17 -8.59 16.34
CA ASP A 22 -2.98 -7.98 17.40
C ASP A 22 -2.21 -6.89 18.19
N ALA A 23 -2.86 -6.31 19.17
CA ALA A 23 -2.29 -5.26 20.04
C ALA A 23 -1.05 -5.73 20.83
N THR A 24 -0.86 -7.02 21.02
CA THR A 24 0.32 -7.59 21.70
C THR A 24 1.47 -7.87 20.74
N GLY A 25 1.24 -7.73 19.42
CA GLY A 25 2.19 -8.09 18.38
C GLY A 25 2.11 -9.58 18.01
N ALA A 26 1.12 -10.32 18.49
CA ALA A 26 0.93 -11.71 18.09
C ALA A 26 0.36 -11.79 16.67
N LEU A 27 0.87 -12.74 15.88
CA LEU A 27 0.42 -12.96 14.50
C LEU A 27 -0.99 -13.57 14.50
N CYS A 28 -1.95 -12.81 13.94
CA CYS A 28 -3.34 -13.25 13.76
C CYS A 28 -3.57 -13.87 12.39
N HIS A 29 -2.90 -13.34 11.36
CA HIS A 29 -3.06 -13.78 9.98
C HIS A 29 -1.79 -13.51 9.17
N VAL A 30 -1.48 -14.41 8.26
CA VAL A 30 -0.52 -14.20 7.17
C VAL A 30 -0.98 -14.98 5.95
N GLY A 31 -0.91 -14.36 4.78
CA GLY A 31 -1.37 -14.99 3.56
C GLY A 31 -0.87 -14.33 2.30
N VAL A 32 -1.23 -14.92 1.18
CA VAL A 32 -1.00 -14.38 -0.17
C VAL A 32 -2.35 -14.21 -0.83
N ALA A 33 -2.63 -13.01 -1.33
CA ALA A 33 -3.85 -12.68 -2.05
C ALA A 33 -3.57 -12.60 -3.55
N GLY A 34 -4.43 -13.22 -4.35
CA GLY A 34 -4.33 -13.26 -5.82
C GLY A 34 -5.11 -12.14 -6.52
N SER A 35 -5.95 -11.40 -5.79
CA SER A 35 -6.79 -10.32 -6.31
C SER A 35 -7.10 -9.29 -5.23
N ASP A 36 -7.65 -8.14 -5.63
CA ASP A 36 -8.11 -7.12 -4.67
C ASP A 36 -9.25 -7.65 -3.79
N ASP A 37 -10.19 -8.40 -4.34
CA ASP A 37 -11.26 -9.05 -3.58
C ASP A 37 -10.72 -10.03 -2.53
N ASP A 38 -9.65 -10.74 -2.85
CA ASP A 38 -8.99 -11.64 -1.93
C ASP A 38 -8.27 -10.87 -0.81
N VAL A 39 -7.61 -9.74 -1.11
CA VAL A 39 -7.06 -8.83 -0.10
C VAL A 39 -8.16 -8.34 0.85
N LEU A 40 -9.29 -7.88 0.31
CA LEU A 40 -10.43 -7.41 1.10
C LEU A 40 -11.00 -8.53 2.00
N THR A 41 -11.12 -9.74 1.46
CA THR A 41 -11.61 -10.90 2.21
C THR A 41 -10.68 -11.26 3.36
N GLN A 42 -9.36 -11.29 3.12
CA GLN A 42 -8.38 -11.68 4.13
C GLN A 42 -8.20 -10.62 5.22
N LEU A 43 -8.24 -9.33 4.89
CA LEU A 43 -8.03 -8.23 5.83
C LEU A 43 -9.32 -7.71 6.48
N GLY A 44 -10.48 -7.91 5.86
CA GLY A 44 -11.78 -7.42 6.33
C GLY A 44 -12.05 -7.67 7.82
N PRO A 45 -11.79 -8.87 8.37
CA PRO A 45 -12.00 -9.14 9.79
C PRO A 45 -11.19 -8.26 10.75
N TYR A 46 -10.05 -7.72 10.30
CA TYR A 46 -9.08 -7.01 11.13
C TYR A 46 -9.18 -5.48 11.04
N VAL A 47 -9.97 -4.97 10.08
CA VAL A 47 -10.22 -3.51 9.90
C VAL A 47 -11.57 -3.06 10.48
N THR A 48 -12.24 -3.89 11.26
CA THR A 48 -13.58 -3.61 11.82
C THR A 48 -13.57 -2.68 13.04
N GLY A 49 -12.41 -2.32 13.56
CA GLY A 49 -12.21 -1.43 14.70
C GLY A 49 -10.95 -0.59 14.50
N ASP A 50 -10.36 -0.13 15.61
CA ASP A 50 -9.09 0.61 15.52
C ASP A 50 -8.01 -0.26 14.89
N CYS A 51 -7.45 0.22 13.78
CA CYS A 51 -6.38 -0.47 13.08
C CYS A 51 -5.38 0.52 12.47
N VAL A 52 -4.16 0.05 12.26
CA VAL A 52 -3.13 0.73 11.46
C VAL A 52 -2.75 -0.20 10.33
N VAL A 53 -2.80 0.30 9.09
CA VAL A 53 -2.47 -0.49 7.91
C VAL A 53 -1.28 0.13 7.18
N ALA A 54 -0.17 -0.61 7.12
CA ALA A 54 1.00 -0.25 6.32
C ALA A 54 0.86 -0.91 4.93
N ILE A 55 0.89 -0.11 3.88
CA ILE A 55 0.79 -0.59 2.49
C ILE A 55 2.05 -0.17 1.74
N ASP A 56 2.78 -1.13 1.16
CA ASP A 56 3.93 -0.86 0.31
C ASP A 56 3.45 -0.46 -1.10
N ALA A 57 2.90 0.74 -1.18
CA ALA A 57 2.48 1.38 -2.43
C ALA A 57 2.32 2.89 -2.25
N PRO A 58 2.43 3.68 -3.33
CA PRO A 58 2.02 5.08 -3.33
C PRO A 58 0.52 5.22 -3.06
N LEU A 59 0.14 5.86 -1.95
CA LEU A 59 -1.25 6.03 -1.54
C LEU A 59 -1.83 7.39 -1.97
N VAL A 60 -1.00 8.43 -2.00
CA VAL A 60 -1.39 9.79 -2.40
C VAL A 60 -0.50 10.21 -3.58
N VAL A 61 -1.08 10.27 -4.78
CA VAL A 61 -0.41 10.65 -6.03
C VAL A 61 -1.25 11.73 -6.71
N ILE A 62 -0.76 12.98 -6.64
CA ILE A 62 -1.47 14.16 -7.18
C ILE A 62 -0.65 14.94 -8.20
N ASN A 63 0.66 14.70 -8.28
CA ASN A 63 1.53 15.36 -9.25
C ASN A 63 1.30 14.78 -10.66
N PRO A 64 1.22 15.62 -11.71
CA PRO A 64 0.94 15.15 -13.07
C PRO A 64 2.15 14.47 -13.74
N THR A 65 3.38 14.80 -13.30
CA THR A 65 4.63 14.27 -13.89
C THR A 65 5.72 14.14 -12.84
N GLY A 66 6.77 13.40 -13.15
CA GLY A 66 7.99 13.28 -12.33
C GLY A 66 7.81 12.52 -11.03
N ASN A 67 8.70 12.79 -10.11
CA ASN A 67 8.71 12.20 -8.76
C ASN A 67 7.91 13.05 -7.78
N ARG A 68 7.27 12.40 -6.81
CA ARG A 68 6.81 13.10 -5.59
C ARG A 68 8.04 13.55 -4.78
N PRO A 69 7.90 14.55 -3.88
CA PRO A 69 9.02 15.01 -3.04
C PRO A 69 9.70 13.88 -2.25
N CYS A 70 8.92 12.92 -1.75
CA CYS A 70 9.46 11.75 -1.01
C CYS A 70 10.32 10.85 -1.89
N GLU A 71 9.92 10.57 -3.13
CA GLU A 71 10.70 9.77 -4.08
C GLU A 71 11.97 10.50 -4.51
N ALA A 72 11.89 11.81 -4.74
CA ALA A 72 13.05 12.62 -5.06
C ALA A 72 14.09 12.62 -3.92
N ALA A 73 13.63 12.74 -2.67
CA ALA A 73 14.50 12.67 -1.50
C ALA A 73 15.14 11.27 -1.34
N LEU A 74 14.34 10.22 -1.47
CA LEU A 74 14.81 8.84 -1.39
C LEU A 74 15.87 8.55 -2.48
N ASN A 75 15.60 8.95 -3.72
CA ASN A 75 16.51 8.75 -4.83
C ASN A 75 17.82 9.53 -4.66
N ARG A 76 17.76 10.76 -4.15
CA ARG A 76 18.96 11.57 -3.85
C ARG A 76 19.88 10.86 -2.86
N ASP A 77 19.32 10.27 -1.82
CA ASP A 77 20.09 9.76 -0.69
C ASP A 77 20.47 8.28 -0.86
N PHE A 78 19.63 7.47 -1.51
CA PHE A 78 19.74 6.00 -1.49
C PHE A 78 19.89 5.32 -2.85
N ARG A 79 19.66 6.01 -3.99
CA ARG A 79 19.76 5.40 -5.32
C ARG A 79 21.13 4.74 -5.58
N ARG A 80 22.21 5.30 -5.04
CA ARG A 80 23.58 4.75 -5.14
C ARG A 80 23.73 3.37 -4.47
N PHE A 81 22.78 2.96 -3.66
CA PHE A 81 22.75 1.67 -2.97
C PHE A 81 21.68 0.72 -3.56
N ASP A 82 21.21 0.98 -4.77
CA ASP A 82 20.07 0.27 -5.40
C ASP A 82 18.76 0.32 -4.58
N ALA A 83 18.61 1.32 -3.72
CA ALA A 83 17.45 1.53 -2.85
C ALA A 83 16.67 2.80 -3.25
N GLY A 84 16.58 3.07 -4.55
CA GLY A 84 15.77 4.16 -5.08
C GLY A 84 14.31 3.77 -5.27
N ALA A 85 13.44 4.78 -5.46
CA ALA A 85 12.04 4.61 -5.76
C ALA A 85 11.73 4.94 -7.23
N HIS A 86 10.76 4.23 -7.80
CA HIS A 86 10.18 4.58 -9.10
C HIS A 86 9.27 5.80 -8.98
N PRO A 87 9.18 6.66 -10.01
CA PRO A 87 8.29 7.81 -9.98
C PRO A 87 6.82 7.37 -9.90
N ALA A 88 6.04 8.06 -9.06
CA ALA A 88 4.59 7.96 -9.05
C ALA A 88 4.00 9.32 -9.44
N ASN A 89 3.22 9.33 -10.52
CA ASN A 89 2.52 10.51 -11.00
C ASN A 89 1.27 10.12 -11.81
N THR A 90 0.30 11.03 -11.89
CA THR A 90 -0.99 10.77 -12.56
C THR A 90 -0.90 10.69 -14.08
N GLY A 91 0.23 11.06 -14.68
CA GLY A 91 0.51 10.82 -16.09
C GLY A 91 0.83 9.36 -16.43
N LEU A 92 1.16 8.54 -15.44
CA LEU A 92 1.35 7.10 -15.60
C LEU A 92 0.00 6.39 -15.49
N ALA A 93 -0.26 5.44 -16.38
CA ALA A 93 -1.52 4.68 -16.41
C ALA A 93 -1.86 4.00 -15.06
N TRP A 94 -0.86 3.60 -14.30
CA TRP A 94 -1.02 2.98 -12.98
C TRP A 94 -1.63 3.91 -11.92
N PHE A 95 -1.48 5.22 -12.09
CA PHE A 95 -1.88 6.23 -11.12
C PHE A 95 -2.89 7.25 -11.67
N ALA A 96 -3.41 7.05 -12.88
CA ALA A 96 -4.35 7.97 -13.51
C ALA A 96 -5.61 8.21 -12.67
N ASP A 97 -5.99 7.24 -11.83
CA ASP A 97 -7.13 7.26 -10.90
C ASP A 97 -6.72 7.22 -9.41
N GLY A 98 -5.50 7.64 -9.09
CA GLY A 98 -4.94 7.61 -7.74
C GLY A 98 -4.16 6.32 -7.40
N GLY A 99 -4.30 5.27 -8.22
CA GLY A 99 -3.56 4.02 -8.06
C GLY A 99 -4.25 2.94 -7.23
N ARG A 100 -3.71 1.73 -7.32
CA ARG A 100 -4.28 0.53 -6.68
C ARG A 100 -4.32 0.63 -5.16
N GLY A 101 -3.26 1.16 -4.53
CA GLY A 101 -3.20 1.33 -3.08
C GLY A 101 -4.30 2.25 -2.55
N ALA A 102 -4.52 3.39 -3.21
CA ALA A 102 -5.58 4.32 -2.84
C ALA A 102 -6.98 3.71 -2.99
N ARG A 103 -7.23 2.93 -4.05
CA ARG A 103 -8.50 2.20 -4.22
C ARG A 103 -8.75 1.18 -3.11
N LEU A 104 -7.74 0.39 -2.74
CA LEU A 104 -7.85 -0.56 -1.63
C LEU A 104 -8.12 0.14 -0.30
N CYS A 105 -7.46 1.28 -0.03
CA CYS A 105 -7.74 2.07 1.16
C CYS A 105 -9.20 2.52 1.20
N ALA A 106 -9.75 3.02 0.08
CA ALA A 106 -11.14 3.43 -0.02
C ALA A 106 -12.12 2.25 0.22
N GLN A 107 -11.84 1.09 -0.34
CA GLN A 107 -12.65 -0.12 -0.17
C GLN A 107 -12.61 -0.65 1.27
N LEU A 108 -11.46 -0.59 1.92
CA LEU A 108 -11.29 -0.94 3.33
C LEU A 108 -11.74 0.17 4.29
N ARG A 109 -12.16 1.33 3.76
CA ARG A 109 -12.58 2.53 4.52
C ARG A 109 -11.50 3.04 5.47
N LEU A 110 -10.25 2.99 5.02
CA LEU A 110 -9.11 3.50 5.76
C LEU A 110 -9.00 5.01 5.58
N ASP A 111 -8.62 5.69 6.66
CA ASP A 111 -8.26 7.10 6.63
C ASP A 111 -6.82 7.24 6.12
N LEU A 112 -6.62 8.13 5.13
CA LEU A 112 -5.31 8.45 4.57
C LEU A 112 -4.77 9.79 5.09
N ASP A 113 -5.53 10.49 5.93
CA ASP A 113 -5.12 11.75 6.52
C ASP A 113 -4.28 11.46 7.78
N PRO A 114 -3.01 11.93 7.85
CA PRO A 114 -2.11 11.63 8.95
C PRO A 114 -2.47 12.37 10.25
#